data_e181b5a793c7c72341ff18fbcf2fdb43
#
_entry.id   e181b5a793c7c72341ff18fbcf2fdb43
#
_cell.length_a   1.000
_cell.length_b   1.000
_cell.length_c   1.000
_cell.angle_alpha   90.00
_cell.angle_beta   90.00
_cell.angle_gamma   90.00
#
_symmetry.space_group_name_H-M   'P 1'
#
loop_
_entity.id
_entity.type
_entity.pdbx_description
1 polymer ?
#
loop_
_entity_poly.entity_id
_entity_poly.type
_entity_poly.pdbx_seq_one_letter_code
_entity_poly.pdbx_strand_id
1 'polypeptide(L)'
;MPVVVYRAREIITLDASCPIATAVAVNDGRVLHVGTYGEVSDGLRDQTFSTNDQFIDRVMVPGFIEAHGHLTLDGSLGHLVWTGYDDRRRPDGSVSKGCRSLGDVIERLRERANDVTGTVVGYGFDPVFHDGRSLRRDDLDQVSDHQGVLVVNASFHLAYANSAQMQRCGIDESSTDKGVMKDASGVPTGEFHETAVLLVLGDASIFASDAERSARNGAELLRQAGVTSGSDLALFAAGDAFEVYARVANSEDFPVRVFYSPHVEEMAKHFEPESLLAHLSTLRSKGSDRFAMGPLKWIADGSIQGFTGKLLWPGYCGGDDHGVLIFSEDDLFEKVLPYHEAGFQLAIHTNGDDAIATVLRALERVLQRVPRFDHRHRLEHCQMATKAMVQKMAALGVGANFFSNHIYYWGDIHRTTTMGPDKARRMDPARSAVEEGVAFSLHSDHPVTPVSPLFTMWCAVNRVTRSGYQLGASERLTPLEALRAVTLGSAFLLKRDDQLGSIEVGKWADFTVLAENPLRVDPMTIKDIEVVSTVVAGVVRTSV
;
A
#
# COMPACT_ATOMS: atom_id res chain seq x y z
N MET A 1 -4.49 30.77 13.22
CA MET A 1 -3.93 30.31 14.52
C MET A 1 -2.69 31.16 14.84
N PRO A 2 -2.24 31.32 16.09
CA PRO A 2 -0.97 31.99 16.38
C PRO A 2 0.19 31.23 15.72
N VAL A 3 1.27 31.94 15.38
CA VAL A 3 2.48 31.35 14.83
C VAL A 3 3.13 30.45 15.89
N VAL A 4 3.49 29.22 15.51
CA VAL A 4 4.23 28.27 16.36
C VAL A 4 5.54 27.93 15.69
N VAL A 5 6.66 28.08 16.41
CA VAL A 5 7.99 27.68 15.96
C VAL A 5 8.36 26.33 16.57
N TYR A 6 8.41 25.29 15.77
CA TYR A 6 8.93 23.99 16.16
C TYR A 6 10.45 23.99 16.06
N ARG A 7 11.12 23.49 17.09
CA ARG A 7 12.58 23.30 17.12
C ARG A 7 12.92 21.83 17.19
N ALA A 8 13.96 21.42 16.44
CA ALA A 8 14.47 20.07 16.45
C ALA A 8 16.00 20.08 16.42
N ARG A 9 16.63 18.96 16.82
CA ARG A 9 18.07 18.76 16.68
C ARG A 9 18.51 18.96 15.24
N GLU A 10 17.71 18.43 14.32
CA GLU A 10 17.91 18.53 12.89
C GLU A 10 16.58 18.39 12.16
N ILE A 11 16.36 19.23 11.16
CA ILE A 11 15.22 19.17 10.24
C ILE A 11 15.76 18.91 8.86
N ILE A 12 15.49 17.73 8.30
CA ILE A 12 15.80 17.37 6.91
C ILE A 12 14.65 17.86 6.06
N THR A 13 14.84 18.91 5.29
CA THR A 13 13.75 19.58 4.60
C THR A 13 13.41 18.93 3.25
N LEU A 14 14.39 18.32 2.61
CA LEU A 14 14.37 17.89 1.20
C LEU A 14 14.22 19.05 0.19
N ASP A 15 14.32 20.29 0.66
CA ASP A 15 14.47 21.49 -0.18
C ASP A 15 15.96 21.68 -0.52
N ALA A 16 16.29 21.81 -1.80
CA ALA A 16 17.67 22.01 -2.24
C ALA A 16 18.27 23.35 -1.78
N SER A 17 17.43 24.36 -1.54
CA SER A 17 17.85 25.69 -1.10
C SER A 17 18.17 25.76 0.41
N CYS A 18 17.54 24.91 1.21
CA CYS A 18 17.73 24.82 2.65
C CYS A 18 17.66 23.36 3.13
N PRO A 19 18.62 22.49 2.76
CA PRO A 19 18.51 21.05 2.94
C PRO A 19 18.43 20.62 4.42
N ILE A 20 19.00 21.40 5.32
CA ILE A 20 19.04 21.15 6.76
C ILE A 20 18.67 22.44 7.51
N ALA A 21 17.76 22.31 8.46
CA ALA A 21 17.32 23.39 9.36
C ALA A 21 17.32 22.90 10.82
N THR A 22 17.02 23.80 11.76
CA THR A 22 16.82 23.49 13.19
C THR A 22 15.53 24.07 13.73
N ALA A 23 14.83 24.90 12.93
CA ALA A 23 13.54 25.46 13.29
C ALA A 23 12.63 25.57 12.05
N VAL A 24 11.33 25.45 12.27
CA VAL A 24 10.28 25.69 11.30
C VAL A 24 9.14 26.44 11.95
N ALA A 25 8.77 27.60 11.39
CA ALA A 25 7.60 28.36 11.82
C ALA A 25 6.38 27.91 11.04
N VAL A 26 5.27 27.73 11.74
CA VAL A 26 3.99 27.29 11.19
C VAL A 26 2.92 28.31 11.50
N ASN A 27 2.14 28.69 10.49
CA ASN A 27 0.95 29.50 10.61
C ASN A 27 -0.20 28.88 9.79
N ASP A 28 -1.37 28.77 10.39
CA ASP A 28 -2.58 28.21 9.74
C ASP A 28 -2.33 26.88 9.02
N GLY A 29 -1.54 26.01 9.66
CA GLY A 29 -1.21 24.67 9.16
C GLY A 29 -0.17 24.64 8.04
N ARG A 30 0.42 25.77 7.66
CA ARG A 30 1.42 25.87 6.60
C ARG A 30 2.77 26.35 7.13
N VAL A 31 3.83 25.92 6.47
CA VAL A 31 5.19 26.39 6.74
C VAL A 31 5.31 27.87 6.37
N LEU A 32 5.67 28.70 7.32
CA LEU A 32 5.85 30.14 7.17
C LEU A 32 7.33 30.52 6.98
N HIS A 33 8.22 29.93 7.78
CA HIS A 33 9.67 30.06 7.68
C HIS A 33 10.35 28.75 8.04
N VAL A 34 11.51 28.48 7.45
CA VAL A 34 12.36 27.34 7.75
C VAL A 34 13.83 27.76 7.69
N GLY A 35 14.64 27.28 8.65
CA GLY A 35 16.06 27.63 8.74
C GLY A 35 16.64 27.31 10.12
N THR A 36 17.71 28.02 10.51
CA THR A 36 18.18 28.03 11.89
C THR A 36 17.17 28.77 12.77
N TYR A 37 17.18 28.49 14.07
CA TYR A 37 16.27 29.20 15.00
C TYR A 37 16.47 30.72 14.96
N GLY A 38 17.72 31.19 14.79
CA GLY A 38 18.02 32.64 14.66
C GLY A 38 17.35 33.24 13.41
N GLU A 39 17.54 32.61 12.25
CA GLU A 39 16.92 33.06 10.97
C GLU A 39 15.39 33.10 11.05
N VAL A 40 14.78 32.05 11.62
CA VAL A 40 13.33 31.98 11.79
C VAL A 40 12.84 33.06 12.74
N SER A 41 13.52 33.27 13.88
CA SER A 41 13.18 34.32 14.86
C SER A 41 13.31 35.73 14.28
N ASP A 42 14.37 35.98 13.50
CA ASP A 42 14.58 37.25 12.82
C ASP A 42 13.50 37.52 11.76
N GLY A 43 13.08 36.48 11.02
CA GLY A 43 11.99 36.57 10.08
C GLY A 43 10.62 36.86 10.73
N LEU A 44 10.47 36.56 12.02
CA LEU A 44 9.24 36.75 12.81
C LEU A 44 9.28 37.93 13.76
N ARG A 45 10.32 38.80 13.72
CA ARG A 45 10.53 39.89 14.69
C ARG A 45 9.34 40.82 14.90
N ASP A 46 8.50 40.97 13.86
CA ASP A 46 7.31 41.85 13.90
C ASP A 46 6.02 41.05 14.20
N GLN A 47 6.13 39.78 14.57
CA GLN A 47 5.00 38.89 14.85
C GLN A 47 5.13 38.24 16.22
N THR A 48 3.99 38.03 16.87
CA THR A 48 3.97 37.24 18.12
C THR A 48 3.94 35.75 17.76
N PHE A 49 4.87 34.98 18.32
CA PHE A 49 4.92 33.53 18.15
C PHE A 49 5.19 32.82 19.48
N SER A 50 4.86 31.56 19.55
CA SER A 50 5.25 30.64 20.60
C SER A 50 6.28 29.64 20.08
N THR A 51 7.14 29.12 20.95
CA THR A 51 8.13 28.11 20.63
C THR A 51 7.71 26.76 21.20
N ASN A 52 7.81 25.72 20.40
CA ASN A 52 7.58 24.33 20.79
C ASN A 52 8.91 23.57 20.75
N ASP A 53 9.47 23.24 21.93
CA ASP A 53 10.77 22.58 22.10
C ASP A 53 10.65 21.06 22.35
N GLN A 54 9.44 20.47 22.24
CA GLN A 54 9.25 19.05 22.53
C GLN A 54 10.08 18.11 21.65
N PHE A 55 10.56 18.60 20.49
CA PHE A 55 11.36 17.85 19.55
C PHE A 55 12.83 18.27 19.49
N ILE A 56 13.32 19.07 20.46
CA ILE A 56 14.66 19.67 20.45
C ILE A 56 15.80 18.63 20.30
N ASP A 57 15.61 17.41 20.80
CA ASP A 57 16.57 16.29 20.71
C ASP A 57 16.22 15.27 19.61
N ARG A 58 15.28 15.60 18.73
CA ARG A 58 14.74 14.70 17.70
C ARG A 58 15.11 15.17 16.30
N VAL A 59 14.88 14.28 15.34
CA VAL A 59 15.03 14.59 13.91
C VAL A 59 13.65 14.74 13.30
N MET A 60 13.45 15.81 12.55
CA MET A 60 12.21 16.05 11.83
C MET A 60 12.45 15.87 10.32
N VAL A 61 11.57 15.17 9.66
CA VAL A 61 11.57 14.99 8.21
C VAL A 61 10.20 15.39 7.65
N PRO A 62 10.06 15.62 6.32
CA PRO A 62 8.73 15.76 5.73
C PRO A 62 7.86 14.56 6.10
N GLY A 63 6.58 14.78 6.33
CA GLY A 63 5.66 13.71 6.66
C GLY A 63 5.74 12.58 5.63
N PHE A 64 5.84 11.35 6.10
CA PHE A 64 5.83 10.20 5.21
C PHE A 64 4.49 10.10 4.49
N ILE A 65 4.54 9.69 3.23
CA ILE A 65 3.39 9.54 2.35
C ILE A 65 3.31 8.09 1.85
N GLU A 66 2.27 7.38 2.28
CA GLU A 66 1.96 6.06 1.75
C GLU A 66 1.13 6.20 0.47
N ALA A 67 1.80 6.11 -0.69
CA ALA A 67 1.16 6.36 -1.98
C ALA A 67 0.31 5.19 -2.51
N HIS A 68 0.42 3.99 -1.90
CA HIS A 68 -0.39 2.82 -2.22
C HIS A 68 -0.64 1.97 -0.99
N GLY A 69 -1.86 1.94 -0.56
CA GLY A 69 -2.35 1.07 0.51
C GLY A 69 -3.87 0.99 0.47
N HIS A 70 -4.43 0.22 1.38
CA HIS A 70 -5.86 -0.02 1.51
C HIS A 70 -6.30 0.32 2.94
N LEU A 71 -6.35 1.64 3.23
CA LEU A 71 -6.52 2.18 4.58
C LEU A 71 -7.76 1.63 5.28
N THR A 72 -8.93 1.74 4.65
CA THR A 72 -10.19 1.29 5.24
C THR A 72 -10.25 -0.24 5.36
N LEU A 73 -9.69 -0.97 4.41
CA LEU A 73 -9.53 -2.42 4.50
C LEU A 73 -8.68 -2.79 5.71
N ASP A 74 -7.46 -2.25 5.83
CA ASP A 74 -6.56 -2.55 6.95
C ASP A 74 -7.22 -2.23 8.31
N GLY A 75 -7.86 -1.08 8.42
CA GLY A 75 -8.60 -0.71 9.62
C GLY A 75 -9.80 -1.60 9.93
N SER A 76 -10.39 -2.23 8.91
CA SER A 76 -11.52 -3.15 9.08
C SER A 76 -11.10 -4.53 9.61
N LEU A 77 -9.86 -4.95 9.40
CA LEU A 77 -9.38 -6.29 9.76
C LEU A 77 -9.13 -6.49 11.27
N GLY A 78 -9.16 -5.43 12.05
CA GLY A 78 -8.86 -5.48 13.49
C GLY A 78 -9.75 -6.41 14.32
N HIS A 79 -10.92 -6.81 13.81
CA HIS A 79 -11.83 -7.76 14.46
C HIS A 79 -11.55 -9.23 14.10
N LEU A 80 -10.74 -9.47 13.05
CA LEU A 80 -10.37 -10.80 12.58
C LEU A 80 -9.19 -11.37 13.38
N VAL A 81 -9.02 -12.68 13.28
CA VAL A 81 -7.90 -13.39 13.90
C VAL A 81 -6.65 -13.23 13.03
N TRP A 82 -5.59 -12.68 13.61
CA TRP A 82 -4.31 -12.64 12.91
C TRP A 82 -3.67 -14.01 12.84
N THR A 83 -3.53 -14.56 11.64
CA THR A 83 -2.92 -15.89 11.38
C THR A 83 -1.62 -15.79 10.57
N GLY A 84 -1.13 -14.56 10.34
CA GLY A 84 0.11 -14.34 9.60
C GLY A 84 1.36 -14.75 10.40
N TYR A 85 2.44 -14.97 9.67
CA TYR A 85 3.69 -15.47 10.22
C TYR A 85 4.40 -14.46 11.13
N ASP A 86 4.38 -13.17 10.79
CA ASP A 86 5.05 -12.12 11.56
C ASP A 86 4.14 -11.48 12.59
N ASP A 87 4.76 -10.83 13.58
CA ASP A 87 4.05 -10.00 14.55
C ASP A 87 3.38 -8.83 13.81
N ARG A 88 2.17 -8.47 14.22
CA ARG A 88 1.41 -7.35 13.61
C ARG A 88 0.95 -6.35 14.67
N ARG A 89 1.29 -5.09 14.47
CA ARG A 89 0.81 -3.98 15.30
C ARG A 89 -0.69 -3.75 15.04
N ARG A 90 -1.41 -3.43 16.11
CA ARG A 90 -2.84 -3.09 16.08
C ARG A 90 -3.05 -1.58 16.25
N PRO A 91 -4.24 -1.04 15.92
CA PRO A 91 -4.56 0.37 16.11
C PRO A 91 -4.43 0.84 17.57
N ASP A 92 -4.72 -0.01 18.54
CA ASP A 92 -4.57 0.26 19.98
C ASP A 92 -3.12 0.22 20.48
N GLY A 93 -2.15 0.06 19.58
CA GLY A 93 -0.72 -0.05 19.89
C GLY A 93 -0.28 -1.43 20.37
N SER A 94 -1.19 -2.36 20.65
CA SER A 94 -0.85 -3.73 20.98
C SER A 94 -0.26 -4.49 19.79
N VAL A 95 0.35 -5.65 20.05
CA VAL A 95 0.96 -6.48 19.01
C VAL A 95 0.34 -7.87 19.02
N SER A 96 -0.31 -8.24 17.91
CA SER A 96 -0.69 -9.62 17.64
C SER A 96 0.55 -10.42 17.26
N LYS A 97 0.86 -11.46 18.05
CA LYS A 97 1.99 -12.34 17.76
C LYS A 97 1.76 -13.14 16.48
N GLY A 98 2.83 -13.37 15.71
CA GLY A 98 2.78 -14.20 14.51
C GLY A 98 2.54 -15.69 14.82
N CYS A 99 2.03 -16.41 13.84
CA CYS A 99 1.89 -17.87 13.86
C CYS A 99 3.07 -18.49 13.12
N ARG A 100 3.98 -19.14 13.84
CA ARG A 100 5.22 -19.70 13.29
C ARG A 100 5.06 -21.12 12.75
N SER A 101 3.94 -21.76 13.08
CA SER A 101 3.58 -23.10 12.63
C SER A 101 2.09 -23.18 12.27
N LEU A 102 1.69 -24.23 11.54
CA LEU A 102 0.26 -24.50 11.31
C LEU A 102 -0.48 -24.81 12.62
N GLY A 103 0.22 -25.41 13.59
CA GLY A 103 -0.33 -25.63 14.93
C GLY A 103 -0.75 -24.33 15.61
N ASP A 104 0.09 -23.28 15.52
CA ASP A 104 -0.21 -21.97 16.12
C ASP A 104 -1.45 -21.34 15.45
N VAL A 105 -1.60 -21.53 14.13
CA VAL A 105 -2.78 -21.06 13.37
C VAL A 105 -4.05 -21.74 13.89
N ILE A 106 -4.03 -23.06 13.98
CA ILE A 106 -5.17 -23.88 14.44
C ILE A 106 -5.55 -23.53 15.88
N GLU A 107 -4.56 -23.45 16.79
CA GLU A 107 -4.80 -23.13 18.20
C GLU A 107 -5.44 -21.74 18.34
N ARG A 108 -4.90 -20.74 17.68
CA ARG A 108 -5.43 -19.36 17.73
C ARG A 108 -6.85 -19.24 17.17
N LEU A 109 -7.14 -19.93 16.06
CA LEU A 109 -8.50 -19.98 15.52
C LEU A 109 -9.46 -20.69 16.48
N ARG A 110 -9.01 -21.78 17.16
CA ARG A 110 -9.80 -22.52 18.15
C ARG A 110 -10.10 -21.66 19.38
N GLU A 111 -9.13 -20.91 19.89
CA GLU A 111 -9.38 -19.95 20.97
C GLU A 111 -10.52 -18.99 20.59
N ARG A 112 -10.47 -18.42 19.38
CA ARG A 112 -11.51 -17.50 18.89
C ARG A 112 -12.86 -18.18 18.68
N ALA A 113 -12.88 -19.44 18.27
CA ALA A 113 -14.12 -20.21 18.06
C ALA A 113 -14.97 -20.32 19.33
N ASN A 114 -14.33 -20.31 20.51
CA ASN A 114 -15.03 -20.33 21.81
C ASN A 114 -15.75 -19.00 22.11
N ASP A 115 -15.33 -17.90 21.50
CA ASP A 115 -15.82 -16.55 21.80
C ASP A 115 -16.88 -16.03 20.81
N VAL A 116 -17.06 -16.71 19.67
CA VAL A 116 -17.96 -16.25 18.60
C VAL A 116 -18.97 -17.33 18.21
N THR A 117 -20.18 -16.89 17.83
CA THR A 117 -21.25 -17.80 17.41
C THR A 117 -21.37 -17.95 15.89
N GLY A 118 -20.70 -17.12 15.12
CA GLY A 118 -20.70 -17.13 13.65
C GLY A 118 -19.48 -17.87 13.08
N THR A 119 -19.16 -17.58 11.82
CA THR A 119 -17.95 -18.06 11.17
C THR A 119 -16.72 -17.44 11.83
N VAL A 120 -15.73 -18.27 12.20
CA VAL A 120 -14.42 -17.81 12.66
C VAL A 120 -13.60 -17.39 11.46
N VAL A 121 -13.19 -16.13 11.40
CA VAL A 121 -12.43 -15.60 10.26
C VAL A 121 -11.02 -15.20 10.71
N GLY A 122 -10.03 -15.85 10.11
CA GLY A 122 -8.61 -15.49 10.20
C GLY A 122 -8.15 -14.78 8.93
N TYR A 123 -7.04 -14.05 9.01
CA TYR A 123 -6.38 -13.44 7.85
C TYR A 123 -4.87 -13.36 8.02
N GLY A 124 -4.17 -13.27 6.89
CA GLY A 124 -2.73 -13.04 6.85
C GLY A 124 -1.88 -14.31 6.76
N PHE A 125 -2.49 -15.49 6.71
CA PHE A 125 -1.76 -16.74 6.45
C PHE A 125 -1.16 -16.71 5.04
N ASP A 126 0.10 -17.17 4.92
CA ASP A 126 0.75 -17.36 3.62
C ASP A 126 1.56 -18.69 3.66
N PRO A 127 1.24 -19.64 2.76
CA PRO A 127 1.94 -20.93 2.68
C PRO A 127 3.45 -20.80 2.52
N VAL A 128 3.90 -19.72 1.89
CA VAL A 128 5.33 -19.45 1.66
C VAL A 128 6.15 -19.49 2.94
N PHE A 129 5.58 -19.05 4.06
CA PHE A 129 6.25 -19.04 5.36
C PHE A 129 6.09 -20.36 6.15
N HIS A 130 5.38 -21.33 5.58
CA HIS A 130 5.10 -22.64 6.15
C HIS A 130 5.56 -23.77 5.22
N ASP A 131 6.78 -23.63 4.66
CA ASP A 131 7.41 -24.60 3.75
C ASP A 131 6.57 -24.91 2.50
N GLY A 132 5.76 -23.95 2.04
CA GLY A 132 4.85 -24.11 0.90
C GLY A 132 3.58 -24.89 1.20
N ARG A 133 3.32 -25.22 2.47
CA ARG A 133 2.15 -26.01 2.87
C ARG A 133 0.92 -25.12 3.02
N SER A 134 -0.03 -25.24 2.10
CA SER A 134 -1.37 -24.63 2.22
C SER A 134 -2.18 -25.25 3.35
N LEU A 135 -3.06 -24.45 3.95
CA LEU A 135 -4.12 -24.95 4.82
C LEU A 135 -5.14 -25.75 3.99
N ARG A 136 -5.67 -26.81 4.56
CA ARG A 136 -6.71 -27.62 3.96
C ARG A 136 -7.93 -27.71 4.87
N ARG A 137 -9.07 -28.13 4.33
CA ARG A 137 -10.29 -28.32 5.13
C ARG A 137 -10.04 -29.18 6.36
N ASP A 138 -9.28 -30.29 6.23
CA ASP A 138 -9.01 -31.23 7.34
C ASP A 138 -8.13 -30.58 8.43
N ASP A 139 -7.27 -29.61 8.08
CA ASP A 139 -6.54 -28.81 9.08
C ASP A 139 -7.53 -27.89 9.84
N LEU A 140 -8.43 -27.24 9.13
CA LEU A 140 -9.40 -26.29 9.70
C LEU A 140 -10.59 -26.98 10.38
N ASP A 141 -10.94 -28.22 10.01
CA ASP A 141 -11.90 -29.05 10.73
C ASP A 141 -11.43 -29.38 12.16
N GLN A 142 -10.11 -29.31 12.42
CA GLN A 142 -9.58 -29.44 13.78
C GLN A 142 -9.93 -28.24 14.67
N VAL A 143 -10.28 -27.09 14.09
CA VAL A 143 -10.75 -25.92 14.85
C VAL A 143 -12.18 -26.13 15.31
N SER A 144 -13.06 -26.50 14.37
CA SER A 144 -14.48 -26.83 14.63
C SER A 144 -15.04 -27.66 13.49
N ASP A 145 -15.85 -28.68 13.82
CA ASP A 145 -16.56 -29.53 12.87
C ASP A 145 -17.99 -29.06 12.55
N HIS A 146 -18.50 -28.08 13.29
CA HIS A 146 -19.88 -27.56 13.18
C HIS A 146 -19.95 -26.05 12.91
N GLN A 147 -18.92 -25.30 13.27
CA GLN A 147 -18.81 -23.87 13.05
C GLN A 147 -17.99 -23.61 11.79
N GLY A 148 -18.41 -22.63 10.95
CA GLY A 148 -17.60 -22.23 9.80
C GLY A 148 -16.25 -21.66 10.25
N VAL A 149 -15.18 -22.07 9.58
CA VAL A 149 -13.83 -21.52 9.75
C VAL A 149 -13.31 -21.12 8.39
N LEU A 150 -12.87 -19.88 8.28
CA LEU A 150 -12.35 -19.27 7.05
C LEU A 150 -11.02 -18.57 7.36
N VAL A 151 -10.01 -18.78 6.54
CA VAL A 151 -8.74 -18.04 6.62
C VAL A 151 -8.47 -17.38 5.29
N VAL A 152 -8.32 -16.04 5.29
CA VAL A 152 -7.95 -15.28 4.09
C VAL A 152 -6.43 -15.13 4.04
N ASN A 153 -5.86 -15.42 2.87
CA ASN A 153 -4.43 -15.28 2.63
C ASN A 153 -3.96 -13.83 2.76
N ALA A 154 -2.69 -13.62 3.05
CA ALA A 154 -2.06 -12.30 3.14
C ALA A 154 -2.23 -11.46 1.86
N SER A 155 -2.28 -12.11 0.69
CA SER A 155 -2.47 -11.45 -0.61
C SER A 155 -3.92 -11.12 -0.96
N PHE A 156 -4.89 -11.65 -0.22
CA PHE A 156 -6.34 -11.60 -0.51
C PHE A 156 -6.77 -12.33 -1.81
N HIS A 157 -5.85 -12.95 -2.53
CA HIS A 157 -6.14 -13.75 -3.72
C HIS A 157 -6.48 -15.21 -3.43
N LEU A 158 -6.25 -15.67 -2.18
CA LEU A 158 -6.47 -17.04 -1.74
C LEU A 158 -7.29 -17.06 -0.45
N ALA A 159 -8.07 -18.11 -0.26
CA ALA A 159 -8.74 -18.39 1.02
C ALA A 159 -8.76 -19.89 1.31
N TYR A 160 -8.94 -20.23 2.58
CA TYR A 160 -9.00 -21.58 3.07
C TYR A 160 -10.21 -21.75 3.98
N ALA A 161 -10.97 -22.83 3.80
CA ALA A 161 -12.17 -23.07 4.58
C ALA A 161 -12.30 -24.51 5.05
N ASN A 162 -12.95 -24.69 6.20
CA ASN A 162 -13.30 -26.00 6.72
C ASN A 162 -14.56 -26.57 6.04
N SER A 163 -14.87 -27.84 6.33
CA SER A 163 -16.05 -28.53 5.78
C SER A 163 -17.35 -27.82 6.09
N ALA A 164 -17.51 -27.28 7.32
CA ALA A 164 -18.73 -26.59 7.74
C ALA A 164 -18.94 -25.27 6.98
N GLN A 165 -17.88 -24.50 6.70
CA GLN A 165 -17.98 -23.27 5.89
C GLN A 165 -18.31 -23.58 4.43
N MET A 166 -17.66 -24.58 3.84
CA MET A 166 -17.97 -25.02 2.46
C MET A 166 -19.43 -25.44 2.33
N GLN A 167 -19.94 -26.24 3.29
CA GLN A 167 -21.34 -26.67 3.29
C GLN A 167 -22.30 -25.48 3.36
N ARG A 168 -22.03 -24.49 4.21
CA ARG A 168 -22.83 -23.25 4.30
C ARG A 168 -22.89 -22.48 2.98
N CYS A 169 -21.81 -22.50 2.23
CA CYS A 169 -21.69 -21.82 0.94
C CYS A 169 -22.16 -22.67 -0.26
N GLY A 170 -22.64 -23.90 -0.03
CA GLY A 170 -23.10 -24.81 -1.11
C GLY A 170 -21.94 -25.29 -1.99
N ILE A 171 -20.72 -25.38 -1.44
CA ILE A 171 -19.52 -25.81 -2.17
C ILE A 171 -19.32 -27.30 -1.92
N ASP A 172 -19.35 -28.07 -2.99
CA ASP A 172 -19.20 -29.53 -2.99
C ASP A 172 -18.49 -30.04 -4.26
N GLU A 173 -18.53 -31.34 -4.49
CA GLU A 173 -17.93 -32.00 -5.65
C GLU A 173 -18.52 -31.52 -7.00
N SER A 174 -19.76 -31.02 -7.02
CA SER A 174 -20.44 -30.52 -8.20
C SER A 174 -20.03 -29.07 -8.58
N SER A 175 -19.33 -28.36 -7.70
CA SER A 175 -18.87 -26.98 -7.94
C SER A 175 -18.00 -26.93 -9.20
N THR A 176 -18.31 -26.00 -10.12
CA THR A 176 -17.65 -25.90 -11.45
C THR A 176 -16.66 -24.76 -11.57
N ASP A 177 -16.59 -23.85 -10.58
CA ASP A 177 -15.63 -22.77 -10.58
C ASP A 177 -14.19 -23.32 -10.50
N LYS A 178 -13.32 -22.86 -11.40
CA LYS A 178 -11.94 -23.33 -11.51
C LYS A 178 -11.06 -22.92 -10.32
N GLY A 179 -11.46 -21.90 -9.59
CA GLY A 179 -10.78 -21.46 -8.37
C GLY A 179 -11.11 -22.32 -7.15
N VAL A 180 -12.09 -23.22 -7.21
CA VAL A 180 -12.34 -24.23 -6.18
C VAL A 180 -11.36 -25.40 -6.38
N MET A 181 -10.32 -25.44 -5.57
CA MET A 181 -9.27 -26.46 -5.70
C MET A 181 -9.78 -27.82 -5.24
N LYS A 182 -9.59 -28.86 -6.08
CA LYS A 182 -10.05 -30.22 -5.83
C LYS A 182 -8.88 -31.21 -5.79
N ASP A 183 -9.03 -32.26 -5.02
CA ASP A 183 -8.09 -33.37 -5.01
C ASP A 183 -8.26 -34.29 -6.25
N ALA A 184 -7.46 -35.34 -6.34
CA ALA A 184 -7.49 -36.29 -7.45
C ALA A 184 -8.83 -37.05 -7.57
N SER A 185 -9.66 -37.08 -6.54
CA SER A 185 -11.00 -37.69 -6.53
C SER A 185 -12.11 -36.70 -6.88
N GLY A 186 -11.78 -35.44 -7.11
CA GLY A 186 -12.73 -34.37 -7.43
C GLY A 186 -13.37 -33.70 -6.20
N VAL A 187 -12.89 -34.00 -5.01
CA VAL A 187 -13.40 -33.44 -3.74
C VAL A 187 -12.71 -32.11 -3.44
N PRO A 188 -13.45 -31.03 -3.09
CA PRO A 188 -12.86 -29.75 -2.70
C PRO A 188 -11.88 -29.89 -1.53
N THR A 189 -10.67 -29.34 -1.71
CA THR A 189 -9.59 -29.41 -0.70
C THR A 189 -9.75 -28.44 0.46
N GLY A 190 -10.64 -27.45 0.31
CA GLY A 190 -10.77 -26.31 1.20
C GLY A 190 -9.92 -25.11 0.80
N GLU A 191 -9.19 -25.16 -0.31
CA GLU A 191 -8.41 -24.06 -0.84
C GLU A 191 -9.15 -23.40 -2.02
N PHE A 192 -9.18 -22.06 -2.05
CA PHE A 192 -9.92 -21.24 -3.02
C PHE A 192 -9.02 -20.15 -3.59
N HIS A 193 -9.11 -19.94 -4.91
CA HIS A 193 -8.33 -18.96 -5.65
C HIS A 193 -9.20 -17.93 -6.34
N GLU A 194 -8.73 -16.67 -6.38
CA GLU A 194 -9.31 -15.54 -7.12
C GLU A 194 -10.81 -15.36 -6.85
N THR A 195 -11.65 -15.47 -7.89
CA THR A 195 -13.11 -15.29 -7.77
C THR A 195 -13.78 -16.27 -6.83
N ALA A 196 -13.23 -17.47 -6.66
CA ALA A 196 -13.75 -18.48 -5.73
C ALA A 196 -13.60 -18.07 -4.26
N VAL A 197 -12.71 -17.15 -3.93
CA VAL A 197 -12.65 -16.55 -2.58
C VAL A 197 -13.98 -15.91 -2.21
N LEU A 198 -14.64 -15.20 -3.13
CA LEU A 198 -15.94 -14.58 -2.89
C LEU A 198 -17.04 -15.62 -2.64
N LEU A 199 -16.97 -16.79 -3.29
CA LEU A 199 -17.95 -17.86 -3.10
C LEU A 199 -17.89 -18.43 -1.67
N VAL A 200 -16.68 -18.62 -1.13
CA VAL A 200 -16.50 -19.22 0.20
C VAL A 200 -16.66 -18.21 1.34
N LEU A 201 -16.58 -16.92 1.06
CA LEU A 201 -16.92 -15.89 2.04
C LEU A 201 -18.36 -16.04 2.53
N GLY A 202 -19.31 -16.29 1.61
CA GLY A 202 -20.74 -16.41 1.95
C GLY A 202 -21.23 -15.18 2.71
N ASP A 203 -21.80 -15.40 3.89
CA ASP A 203 -22.24 -14.37 4.84
C ASP A 203 -21.14 -13.95 5.83
N ALA A 204 -19.96 -14.58 5.77
CA ALA A 204 -18.83 -14.20 6.60
C ALA A 204 -18.26 -12.86 6.14
N SER A 205 -18.54 -11.81 6.87
CA SER A 205 -18.01 -10.49 6.56
C SER A 205 -16.54 -10.40 7.01
N ILE A 206 -15.63 -10.30 6.05
CA ILE A 206 -14.23 -9.89 6.31
C ILE A 206 -14.14 -8.38 6.52
N PHE A 207 -15.14 -7.63 6.06
CA PHE A 207 -15.20 -6.19 6.22
C PHE A 207 -16.03 -5.84 7.45
N ALA A 208 -15.49 -5.02 8.33
CA ALA A 208 -16.28 -4.47 9.42
C ALA A 208 -17.43 -3.62 8.84
N SER A 209 -18.63 -3.77 9.37
CA SER A 209 -19.80 -2.96 8.98
C SER A 209 -19.69 -1.50 9.43
N ASP A 210 -18.76 -1.18 10.33
CA ASP A 210 -18.55 0.16 10.88
C ASP A 210 -17.47 0.91 10.07
N ALA A 211 -17.93 1.69 9.10
CA ALA A 211 -17.05 2.48 8.22
C ALA A 211 -16.23 3.54 8.97
N GLU A 212 -16.81 4.18 10.00
CA GLU A 212 -16.09 5.16 10.83
C GLU A 212 -14.94 4.49 11.60
N ARG A 213 -15.24 3.38 12.26
CA ARG A 213 -14.22 2.62 13.00
C ARG A 213 -13.12 2.11 12.08
N SER A 214 -13.46 1.60 10.90
CA SER A 214 -12.48 1.15 9.90
C SER A 214 -11.57 2.28 9.44
N ALA A 215 -12.13 3.45 9.13
CA ALA A 215 -11.37 4.62 8.75
C ALA A 215 -10.41 5.09 9.87
N ARG A 216 -10.90 5.19 11.11
CA ARG A 216 -10.09 5.61 12.27
C ARG A 216 -8.97 4.63 12.60
N ASN A 217 -9.27 3.33 12.58
CA ASN A 217 -8.27 2.29 12.82
C ASN A 217 -7.15 2.30 11.76
N GLY A 218 -7.50 2.39 10.48
CA GLY A 218 -6.52 2.47 9.39
C GLY A 218 -5.66 3.73 9.50
N ALA A 219 -6.27 4.88 9.78
CA ALA A 219 -5.56 6.13 9.98
C ALA A 219 -4.62 6.09 11.19
N GLU A 220 -4.99 5.40 12.26
CA GLU A 220 -4.13 5.24 13.44
C GLU A 220 -2.92 4.34 13.14
N LEU A 221 -3.09 3.25 12.34
CA LEU A 221 -1.96 2.44 11.88
C LEU A 221 -0.97 3.28 11.04
N LEU A 222 -1.48 4.11 10.13
CA LEU A 222 -0.65 5.05 9.36
C LEU A 222 0.11 6.02 10.28
N ARG A 223 -0.59 6.66 11.23
CA ARG A 223 0.01 7.60 12.19
C ARG A 223 1.13 6.95 13.00
N GLN A 224 0.90 5.74 13.51
CA GLN A 224 1.91 4.97 14.27
C GLN A 224 3.16 4.67 13.44
N ALA A 225 3.02 4.54 12.12
CA ALA A 225 4.12 4.34 11.18
C ALA A 225 4.79 5.65 10.73
N GLY A 226 4.36 6.81 11.23
CA GLY A 226 4.88 8.11 10.85
C GLY A 226 4.28 8.69 9.56
N VAL A 227 3.24 8.08 9.03
CA VAL A 227 2.57 8.54 7.80
C VAL A 227 1.63 9.69 8.15
N THR A 228 1.76 10.79 7.41
CA THR A 228 0.89 11.98 7.54
C THR A 228 -0.14 12.06 6.41
N SER A 229 0.12 11.37 5.30
CA SER A 229 -0.77 11.30 4.14
C SER A 229 -0.79 9.87 3.60
N GLY A 230 -1.96 9.29 3.43
CA GLY A 230 -2.13 7.92 2.93
C GLY A 230 -3.07 7.83 1.75
N SER A 231 -2.83 6.84 0.89
CA SER A 231 -3.77 6.45 -0.14
C SER A 231 -4.70 5.34 0.36
N ASP A 232 -5.92 5.33 -0.17
CA ASP A 232 -6.86 4.22 -0.03
C ASP A 232 -7.28 3.77 -1.43
N LEU A 233 -6.54 2.81 -1.99
CA LEU A 233 -6.73 2.34 -3.36
C LEU A 233 -7.81 1.26 -3.44
N ALA A 234 -8.37 1.12 -4.64
CA ALA A 234 -9.42 0.15 -4.95
C ALA A 234 -10.70 0.34 -4.12
N LEU A 235 -11.03 1.60 -3.81
CA LEU A 235 -12.21 1.94 -3.00
C LEU A 235 -13.49 1.95 -3.85
N PHE A 236 -14.59 1.43 -3.30
CA PHE A 236 -15.93 1.68 -3.84
C PHE A 236 -16.40 3.06 -3.38
N ALA A 237 -16.21 4.07 -4.22
CA ALA A 237 -16.42 5.48 -3.87
C ALA A 237 -17.88 5.93 -4.06
N ALA A 238 -18.82 5.20 -3.44
CA ALA A 238 -20.25 5.51 -3.44
C ALA A 238 -20.96 4.90 -2.22
N GLY A 239 -22.18 5.36 -1.95
CA GLY A 239 -23.04 4.85 -0.90
C GLY A 239 -22.69 5.35 0.51
N ASP A 240 -23.50 4.92 1.49
CA ASP A 240 -23.45 5.44 2.87
C ASP A 240 -22.10 5.25 3.56
N ALA A 241 -21.44 4.11 3.34
CA ALA A 241 -20.12 3.84 3.93
C ALA A 241 -19.05 4.84 3.44
N PHE A 242 -19.09 5.20 2.15
CA PHE A 242 -18.18 6.21 1.59
C PHE A 242 -18.48 7.61 2.15
N GLU A 243 -19.74 7.98 2.29
CA GLU A 243 -20.13 9.29 2.86
C GLU A 243 -19.71 9.40 4.35
N VAL A 244 -19.85 8.32 5.11
CA VAL A 244 -19.34 8.25 6.50
C VAL A 244 -17.83 8.42 6.51
N TYR A 245 -17.11 7.72 5.65
CA TYR A 245 -15.65 7.83 5.54
C TYR A 245 -15.23 9.26 5.19
N ALA A 246 -15.84 9.87 4.18
CA ALA A 246 -15.55 11.24 3.77
C ALA A 246 -15.77 12.25 4.90
N ARG A 247 -16.85 12.09 5.67
CA ARG A 247 -17.16 12.93 6.84
C ARG A 247 -16.10 12.78 7.93
N VAL A 248 -15.72 11.53 8.25
CA VAL A 248 -14.76 11.24 9.32
C VAL A 248 -13.36 11.70 8.94
N ALA A 249 -12.91 11.45 7.71
CA ALA A 249 -11.60 11.87 7.23
C ALA A 249 -11.43 13.40 7.16
N ASN A 250 -12.52 14.15 7.05
CA ASN A 250 -12.52 15.61 7.11
C ASN A 250 -12.57 16.18 8.54
N SER A 251 -12.75 15.36 9.58
CA SER A 251 -12.77 15.86 10.97
C SER A 251 -11.38 16.34 11.42
N GLU A 252 -11.35 17.32 12.33
CA GLU A 252 -10.09 17.93 12.81
C GLU A 252 -9.20 16.94 13.57
N ASP A 253 -9.82 15.95 14.23
CA ASP A 253 -9.14 14.91 15.01
C ASP A 253 -8.59 13.77 14.17
N PHE A 254 -9.00 13.66 12.90
CA PHE A 254 -8.50 12.62 12.01
C PHE A 254 -6.99 12.80 11.75
N PRO A 255 -6.16 11.77 11.99
CA PRO A 255 -4.72 11.99 12.17
C PRO A 255 -3.91 12.10 10.88
N VAL A 256 -4.49 11.79 9.71
CA VAL A 256 -3.80 11.78 8.41
C VAL A 256 -4.62 12.45 7.32
N ARG A 257 -3.99 12.82 6.20
CA ARG A 257 -4.70 13.16 4.95
C ARG A 257 -4.95 11.89 4.17
N VAL A 258 -6.04 11.85 3.43
CA VAL A 258 -6.42 10.68 2.61
C VAL A 258 -6.58 11.07 1.14
N PHE A 259 -5.94 10.29 0.27
CA PHE A 259 -6.10 10.35 -1.17
C PHE A 259 -6.73 9.03 -1.65
N TYR A 260 -8.07 8.99 -1.70
CA TYR A 260 -8.78 7.77 -2.10
C TYR A 260 -8.77 7.57 -3.63
N SER A 261 -8.69 6.32 -4.06
CA SER A 261 -8.63 5.94 -5.47
C SER A 261 -9.78 4.99 -5.81
N PRO A 262 -10.79 5.46 -6.55
CA PRO A 262 -11.91 4.61 -6.95
C PRO A 262 -11.45 3.42 -7.82
N HIS A 263 -11.97 2.23 -7.53
CA HIS A 263 -11.81 1.05 -8.38
C HIS A 263 -12.84 1.10 -9.51
N VAL A 264 -12.41 1.55 -10.68
CA VAL A 264 -13.32 1.88 -11.79
C VAL A 264 -14.14 0.68 -12.25
N GLU A 265 -13.52 -0.49 -12.37
CA GLU A 265 -14.23 -1.68 -12.83
C GLU A 265 -15.28 -2.19 -11.84
N GLU A 266 -15.00 -2.08 -10.54
CA GLU A 266 -15.99 -2.44 -9.52
C GLU A 266 -17.18 -1.46 -9.57
N MET A 267 -16.88 -0.16 -9.69
CA MET A 267 -17.93 0.85 -9.82
C MET A 267 -18.73 0.69 -11.11
N ALA A 268 -18.11 0.30 -12.21
CA ALA A 268 -18.78 0.06 -13.50
C ALA A 268 -19.84 -1.06 -13.47
N LYS A 269 -19.82 -1.93 -12.45
CA LYS A 269 -20.89 -2.92 -12.25
C LYS A 269 -22.20 -2.30 -11.71
N HIS A 270 -22.11 -1.07 -11.17
CA HIS A 270 -23.21 -0.38 -10.49
C HIS A 270 -23.63 0.93 -11.17
N PHE A 271 -22.86 1.39 -12.14
CA PHE A 271 -23.11 2.65 -12.86
C PHE A 271 -23.03 2.43 -14.37
N GLU A 272 -23.92 3.05 -15.12
CA GLU A 272 -23.74 3.21 -16.57
C GLU A 272 -22.49 4.09 -16.86
N PRO A 273 -21.76 3.88 -17.99
CA PRO A 273 -20.49 4.52 -18.25
C PRO A 273 -20.50 6.06 -18.15
N GLU A 274 -21.49 6.72 -18.75
CA GLU A 274 -21.60 8.18 -18.70
C GLU A 274 -21.92 8.68 -17.27
N SER A 275 -22.77 7.96 -16.55
CA SER A 275 -23.11 8.25 -15.16
C SER A 275 -21.90 8.07 -14.24
N LEU A 276 -21.07 7.05 -14.47
CA LEU A 276 -19.84 6.82 -13.71
C LEU A 276 -18.86 7.98 -13.91
N LEU A 277 -18.63 8.39 -15.14
CA LEU A 277 -17.73 9.49 -15.45
C LEU A 277 -18.18 10.81 -14.81
N ALA A 278 -19.49 11.09 -14.85
CA ALA A 278 -20.09 12.26 -14.19
C ALA A 278 -19.97 12.19 -12.66
N HIS A 279 -20.21 11.01 -12.07
CA HIS A 279 -20.03 10.77 -10.65
C HIS A 279 -18.58 11.01 -10.19
N LEU A 280 -17.60 10.40 -10.87
CA LEU A 280 -16.18 10.59 -10.58
C LEU A 280 -15.74 12.05 -10.72
N SER A 281 -16.27 12.76 -11.73
CA SER A 281 -16.00 14.20 -11.92
C SER A 281 -16.55 15.04 -10.75
N THR A 282 -17.71 14.68 -10.24
CA THR A 282 -18.32 15.30 -9.06
C THR A 282 -17.48 15.03 -7.81
N LEU A 283 -17.05 13.79 -7.57
CA LEU A 283 -16.19 13.43 -6.44
C LEU A 283 -14.87 14.21 -6.48
N ARG A 284 -14.23 14.30 -7.65
CA ARG A 284 -12.99 15.07 -7.84
C ARG A 284 -13.16 16.54 -7.46
N SER A 285 -14.29 17.15 -7.81
CA SER A 285 -14.57 18.56 -7.53
C SER A 285 -14.87 18.86 -6.05
N LYS A 286 -15.30 17.85 -5.29
CA LYS A 286 -15.65 17.96 -3.85
C LYS A 286 -14.47 17.67 -2.91
N GLY A 287 -13.30 17.37 -3.45
CA GLY A 287 -12.11 17.08 -2.64
C GLY A 287 -11.71 18.25 -1.74
N SER A 288 -11.24 17.93 -0.54
CA SER A 288 -10.67 18.88 0.42
C SER A 288 -9.17 18.66 0.58
N ASP A 289 -8.51 19.52 1.39
CA ASP A 289 -7.11 19.32 1.77
C ASP A 289 -6.89 18.09 2.65
N ARG A 290 -7.94 17.52 3.26
CA ARG A 290 -7.88 16.34 4.11
C ARG A 290 -8.34 15.05 3.45
N PHE A 291 -9.31 15.15 2.55
CA PHE A 291 -9.91 14.01 1.86
C PHE A 291 -10.15 14.36 0.40
N ALA A 292 -9.35 13.83 -0.49
CA ALA A 292 -9.41 14.14 -1.91
C ALA A 292 -9.25 12.89 -2.77
N MET A 293 -9.80 12.94 -3.98
CA MET A 293 -9.63 11.87 -4.95
C MET A 293 -8.19 11.88 -5.48
N GLY A 294 -7.57 10.71 -5.45
CA GLY A 294 -6.31 10.38 -6.10
C GLY A 294 -6.52 9.83 -7.53
N PRO A 295 -5.61 9.00 -8.03
CA PRO A 295 -5.75 8.37 -9.33
C PRO A 295 -6.90 7.35 -9.37
N LEU A 296 -7.42 7.05 -10.55
CA LEU A 296 -8.36 5.96 -10.76
C LEU A 296 -7.62 4.63 -10.79
N LYS A 297 -8.08 3.65 -10.01
CA LYS A 297 -7.44 2.32 -9.88
C LYS A 297 -7.97 1.33 -10.92
N TRP A 298 -7.03 0.62 -11.54
CA TRP A 298 -7.22 -0.51 -12.45
C TRP A 298 -6.31 -1.68 -12.03
N ILE A 299 -6.67 -2.91 -12.41
CA ILE A 299 -5.89 -4.11 -12.11
C ILE A 299 -5.66 -4.87 -13.42
N ALA A 300 -4.39 -5.03 -13.85
CA ALA A 300 -4.05 -5.68 -15.11
C ALA A 300 -3.64 -7.15 -14.96
N ASP A 301 -3.06 -7.54 -13.83
CA ASP A 301 -2.69 -8.92 -13.52
C ASP A 301 -2.77 -9.19 -12.01
N GLY A 302 -2.34 -10.37 -11.56
CA GLY A 302 -2.28 -10.75 -10.16
C GLY A 302 -0.89 -10.60 -9.54
N SER A 303 -0.53 -11.48 -8.58
CA SER A 303 0.73 -11.45 -7.83
C SER A 303 1.72 -12.53 -8.28
N ILE A 304 3.02 -12.25 -8.17
CA ILE A 304 4.07 -13.23 -8.52
C ILE A 304 4.10 -14.39 -7.53
N GLN A 305 3.97 -14.11 -6.23
CA GLN A 305 3.93 -15.14 -5.19
C GLN A 305 2.69 -16.05 -5.27
N GLY A 306 1.61 -15.57 -5.85
CA GLY A 306 0.38 -16.32 -6.12
C GLY A 306 0.36 -17.00 -7.49
N PHE A 307 1.43 -16.91 -8.28
CA PHE A 307 1.52 -17.44 -9.67
C PHE A 307 0.47 -16.86 -10.63
N THR A 308 -0.10 -15.69 -10.32
CA THR A 308 -1.14 -15.03 -11.12
C THR A 308 -0.65 -13.78 -11.85
N GLY A 309 0.52 -13.23 -11.48
CA GLY A 309 1.20 -12.17 -12.21
C GLY A 309 1.58 -12.61 -13.62
N LYS A 310 1.26 -11.82 -14.66
CA LYS A 310 1.42 -12.21 -16.06
C LYS A 310 2.85 -12.06 -16.55
N LEU A 311 3.53 -13.18 -16.82
CA LEU A 311 4.93 -13.24 -17.23
C LEU A 311 5.10 -13.54 -18.73
N LEU A 312 6.10 -12.90 -19.33
CA LEU A 312 6.65 -13.27 -20.64
C LEU A 312 7.32 -14.65 -20.56
N TRP A 313 7.47 -15.29 -21.72
CA TRP A 313 8.24 -16.52 -21.83
C TRP A 313 9.63 -16.39 -21.13
N PRO A 314 10.10 -17.39 -20.40
CA PRO A 314 9.56 -18.75 -20.20
C PRO A 314 8.51 -18.88 -19.08
N GLY A 315 7.94 -17.80 -18.55
CA GLY A 315 6.94 -17.86 -17.48
C GLY A 315 7.55 -18.14 -16.11
N TYR A 316 6.80 -18.84 -15.27
CA TYR A 316 7.23 -19.30 -13.95
C TYR A 316 8.16 -20.50 -14.03
N CYS A 317 9.04 -20.67 -13.04
CA CYS A 317 9.92 -21.82 -12.98
C CYS A 317 9.12 -23.12 -12.78
N GLY A 318 9.49 -24.15 -13.54
CA GLY A 318 8.96 -25.50 -13.36
C GLY A 318 7.65 -25.83 -14.08
N GLY A 319 7.15 -24.94 -14.92
CA GLY A 319 5.92 -25.20 -15.69
C GLY A 319 5.73 -24.27 -16.89
N ASP A 320 4.63 -24.51 -17.62
CA ASP A 320 4.19 -23.67 -18.74
C ASP A 320 3.22 -22.55 -18.27
N ASP A 321 3.14 -22.29 -16.97
CA ASP A 321 2.27 -21.25 -16.42
C ASP A 321 2.90 -19.87 -16.63
N HIS A 322 2.07 -18.96 -17.12
CA HIS A 322 2.44 -17.58 -17.40
C HIS A 322 1.59 -16.56 -16.61
N GLY A 323 0.75 -17.01 -15.69
CA GLY A 323 -0.19 -16.14 -14.97
C GLY A 323 -1.33 -15.63 -15.87
N VAL A 324 -2.10 -14.68 -15.35
CA VAL A 324 -3.35 -14.19 -15.96
C VAL A 324 -3.24 -12.72 -16.32
N LEU A 325 -3.55 -12.37 -17.57
CA LEU A 325 -3.75 -10.99 -17.99
C LEU A 325 -5.26 -10.70 -17.96
N ILE A 326 -5.67 -9.67 -17.22
CA ILE A 326 -7.09 -9.31 -17.05
C ILE A 326 -7.63 -8.58 -18.27
N PHE A 327 -6.80 -7.76 -18.93
CA PHE A 327 -7.16 -7.01 -20.12
C PHE A 327 -6.17 -7.26 -21.25
N SER A 328 -6.67 -7.40 -22.46
CA SER A 328 -5.85 -7.21 -23.65
C SER A 328 -5.43 -5.74 -23.77
N GLU A 329 -4.46 -5.46 -24.65
CA GLU A 329 -4.02 -4.09 -24.94
C GLU A 329 -5.18 -3.23 -25.48
N ASP A 330 -6.00 -3.79 -26.38
CA ASP A 330 -7.14 -3.10 -26.97
C ASP A 330 -8.23 -2.82 -25.94
N ASP A 331 -8.57 -3.82 -25.11
CA ASP A 331 -9.56 -3.65 -24.04
C ASP A 331 -9.14 -2.56 -23.04
N LEU A 332 -7.88 -2.57 -22.63
CA LEU A 332 -7.38 -1.57 -21.68
C LEU A 332 -7.39 -0.17 -22.33
N PHE A 333 -6.94 -0.07 -23.58
CA PHE A 333 -6.97 1.21 -24.30
C PHE A 333 -8.39 1.80 -24.34
N GLU A 334 -9.38 1.04 -24.79
CA GLU A 334 -10.77 1.50 -24.91
C GLU A 334 -11.37 1.87 -23.53
N LYS A 335 -11.07 1.09 -22.50
CA LYS A 335 -11.59 1.32 -21.15
C LYS A 335 -11.03 2.57 -20.48
N VAL A 336 -9.72 2.85 -20.64
CA VAL A 336 -9.08 3.95 -19.90
C VAL A 336 -9.12 5.29 -20.67
N LEU A 337 -9.30 5.27 -21.99
CA LEU A 337 -9.29 6.46 -22.83
C LEU A 337 -10.30 7.53 -22.38
N PRO A 338 -11.58 7.23 -22.09
CA PRO A 338 -12.56 8.24 -21.66
C PRO A 338 -12.15 8.97 -20.37
N TYR A 339 -11.54 8.26 -19.43
CA TYR A 339 -11.06 8.84 -18.18
C TYR A 339 -9.81 9.68 -18.38
N HIS A 340 -8.92 9.25 -19.26
CA HIS A 340 -7.77 10.06 -19.66
C HIS A 340 -8.21 11.35 -20.34
N GLU A 341 -9.15 11.31 -21.29
CA GLU A 341 -9.73 12.47 -21.96
C GLU A 341 -10.37 13.44 -20.97
N ALA A 342 -11.06 12.92 -19.95
CA ALA A 342 -11.66 13.71 -18.87
C ALA A 342 -10.63 14.26 -17.85
N GLY A 343 -9.34 14.04 -18.06
CA GLY A 343 -8.27 14.61 -17.24
C GLY A 343 -7.93 13.82 -15.99
N PHE A 344 -8.43 12.60 -15.81
CA PHE A 344 -8.07 11.75 -14.67
C PHE A 344 -6.65 11.20 -14.78
N GLN A 345 -6.04 10.97 -13.63
CA GLN A 345 -4.83 10.17 -13.48
C GLN A 345 -5.20 8.70 -13.34
N LEU A 346 -4.38 7.82 -13.89
CA LEU A 346 -4.58 6.36 -13.80
C LEU A 346 -3.50 5.74 -12.92
N ALA A 347 -3.88 4.78 -12.09
CA ALA A 347 -3.01 3.92 -11.30
C ALA A 347 -3.34 2.46 -11.67
N ILE A 348 -2.41 1.77 -12.32
CA ILE A 348 -2.67 0.44 -12.88
C ILE A 348 -1.76 -0.58 -12.21
N HIS A 349 -2.37 -1.54 -11.51
CA HIS A 349 -1.66 -2.66 -10.89
C HIS A 349 -0.99 -3.52 -11.97
N THR A 350 0.30 -3.76 -11.81
CA THR A 350 1.11 -4.59 -12.69
C THR A 350 2.26 -5.23 -11.92
N ASN A 351 2.36 -6.54 -11.92
CA ASN A 351 3.48 -7.27 -11.33
C ASN A 351 4.35 -7.94 -12.40
N GLY A 352 3.74 -8.70 -13.31
CA GLY A 352 4.46 -9.43 -14.34
C GLY A 352 4.97 -8.54 -15.47
N ASP A 353 6.06 -8.96 -16.09
CA ASP A 353 6.69 -8.23 -17.19
C ASP A 353 5.80 -8.15 -18.44
N ASP A 354 4.97 -9.18 -18.74
CA ASP A 354 4.01 -9.12 -19.86
C ASP A 354 2.85 -8.13 -19.58
N ALA A 355 2.34 -8.11 -18.34
CA ALA A 355 1.34 -7.12 -17.94
C ALA A 355 1.88 -5.69 -18.04
N ILE A 356 3.09 -5.44 -17.54
CA ILE A 356 3.77 -4.14 -17.63
C ILE A 356 3.92 -3.71 -19.10
N ALA A 357 4.40 -4.61 -19.96
CA ALA A 357 4.56 -4.33 -21.38
C ALA A 357 3.24 -4.00 -22.07
N THR A 358 2.19 -4.75 -21.76
CA THR A 358 0.84 -4.55 -22.32
C THR A 358 0.25 -3.22 -21.89
N VAL A 359 0.33 -2.89 -20.59
CA VAL A 359 -0.15 -1.61 -20.07
C VAL A 359 0.63 -0.43 -20.67
N LEU A 360 1.95 -0.53 -20.81
CA LEU A 360 2.75 0.54 -21.43
C LEU A 360 2.41 0.75 -22.91
N ARG A 361 2.07 -0.32 -23.67
CA ARG A 361 1.60 -0.17 -25.05
C ARG A 361 0.23 0.50 -25.11
N ALA A 362 -0.71 0.11 -24.25
CA ALA A 362 -2.02 0.73 -24.16
C ALA A 362 -1.92 2.22 -23.80
N LEU A 363 -1.10 2.58 -22.79
CA LEU A 363 -0.88 3.97 -22.39
C LEU A 363 -0.19 4.80 -23.48
N GLU A 364 0.75 4.22 -24.24
CA GLU A 364 1.36 4.89 -25.40
C GLU A 364 0.29 5.28 -26.42
N ARG A 365 -0.61 4.37 -26.77
CA ARG A 365 -1.73 4.63 -27.69
C ARG A 365 -2.67 5.72 -27.14
N VAL A 366 -2.98 5.68 -25.85
CA VAL A 366 -3.78 6.72 -25.18
C VAL A 366 -3.13 8.09 -25.31
N LEU A 367 -1.82 8.19 -25.04
CA LEU A 367 -1.08 9.45 -25.12
C LEU A 367 -0.87 9.91 -26.56
N GLN A 368 -0.77 9.00 -27.54
CA GLN A 368 -0.77 9.35 -28.97
C GLN A 368 -2.12 9.90 -29.41
N ARG A 369 -3.21 9.33 -28.89
CA ARG A 369 -4.59 9.76 -29.21
C ARG A 369 -4.91 11.12 -28.60
N VAL A 370 -4.54 11.33 -27.33
CA VAL A 370 -4.78 12.55 -26.55
C VAL A 370 -3.51 12.91 -25.77
N PRO A 371 -2.61 13.71 -26.32
CA PRO A 371 -1.39 14.11 -25.63
C PRO A 371 -1.67 14.93 -24.37
N ARG A 372 -1.08 14.51 -23.23
CA ARG A 372 -1.11 15.24 -21.97
C ARG A 372 0.27 15.17 -21.31
N PHE A 373 0.94 16.30 -21.09
CA PHE A 373 2.29 16.35 -20.53
C PHE A 373 2.33 15.99 -19.03
N ASP A 374 1.41 16.51 -18.23
CA ASP A 374 1.35 16.29 -16.79
C ASP A 374 0.25 15.29 -16.43
N HIS A 375 0.18 14.17 -17.14
CA HIS A 375 -0.80 13.11 -16.84
C HIS A 375 -0.46 12.35 -15.55
N ARG A 376 0.83 12.12 -15.29
CA ARG A 376 1.37 11.36 -14.15
C ARG A 376 0.69 10.01 -13.94
N HIS A 377 0.27 9.34 -15.03
CA HIS A 377 -0.17 7.95 -14.93
C HIS A 377 0.93 7.12 -14.32
N ARG A 378 0.57 6.14 -13.50
CA ARG A 378 1.56 5.34 -12.81
C ARG A 378 1.20 3.86 -12.83
N LEU A 379 2.22 3.04 -12.83
CA LEU A 379 2.11 1.60 -12.63
C LEU A 379 2.37 1.30 -11.15
N GLU A 380 1.50 0.48 -10.57
CA GLU A 380 1.63 0.01 -9.20
C GLU A 380 2.45 -1.28 -9.19
N HIS A 381 3.27 -1.44 -8.16
CA HIS A 381 4.22 -2.53 -7.91
C HIS A 381 5.36 -2.57 -8.92
N CYS A 382 5.12 -2.67 -10.21
CA CYS A 382 6.15 -2.75 -11.26
C CYS A 382 7.20 -3.84 -10.99
N GLN A 383 6.83 -4.92 -10.29
CA GLN A 383 7.75 -5.87 -9.69
C GLN A 383 8.77 -6.41 -10.69
N MET A 384 8.30 -6.82 -11.89
CA MET A 384 9.14 -7.44 -12.92
C MET A 384 9.49 -6.51 -14.07
N ALA A 385 9.45 -5.18 -13.88
CA ALA A 385 9.81 -4.23 -14.93
C ALA A 385 11.27 -4.44 -15.39
N THR A 386 11.45 -4.60 -16.70
CA THR A 386 12.78 -4.68 -17.30
C THR A 386 13.35 -3.28 -17.53
N LYS A 387 14.68 -3.16 -17.74
CA LYS A 387 15.31 -1.87 -18.05
C LYS A 387 14.67 -1.20 -19.27
N ALA A 388 14.33 -1.94 -20.32
CA ALA A 388 13.66 -1.41 -21.50
C ALA A 388 12.25 -0.86 -21.17
N MET A 389 11.53 -1.49 -20.24
CA MET A 389 10.23 -0.98 -19.78
C MET A 389 10.40 0.28 -18.94
N VAL A 390 11.40 0.36 -18.08
CA VAL A 390 11.73 1.57 -17.31
C VAL A 390 12.08 2.73 -18.27
N GLN A 391 12.88 2.48 -19.31
CA GLN A 391 13.16 3.46 -20.35
C GLN A 391 11.89 3.91 -21.10
N LYS A 392 10.98 2.99 -21.39
CA LYS A 392 9.68 3.33 -21.99
C LYS A 392 8.81 4.15 -21.04
N MET A 393 8.81 3.85 -19.74
CA MET A 393 8.13 4.67 -18.73
C MET A 393 8.66 6.10 -18.72
N ALA A 394 9.99 6.28 -18.74
CA ALA A 394 10.63 7.58 -18.82
C ALA A 394 10.18 8.35 -20.08
N ALA A 395 10.22 7.69 -21.26
CA ALA A 395 9.82 8.30 -22.53
C ALA A 395 8.34 8.71 -22.57
N LEU A 396 7.47 7.97 -21.88
CA LEU A 396 6.03 8.25 -21.81
C LEU A 396 5.64 9.18 -20.65
N GLY A 397 6.55 9.50 -19.72
CA GLY A 397 6.23 10.23 -18.48
C GLY A 397 5.35 9.43 -17.52
N VAL A 398 5.40 8.09 -17.60
CA VAL A 398 4.68 7.19 -16.69
C VAL A 398 5.51 6.95 -15.45
N GLY A 399 4.92 7.14 -14.27
CA GLY A 399 5.57 6.91 -12.98
C GLY A 399 5.53 5.44 -12.55
N ALA A 400 6.36 5.08 -11.57
CA ALA A 400 6.40 3.77 -10.92
C ALA A 400 6.13 3.90 -9.42
N ASN A 401 5.35 2.99 -8.87
CA ASN A 401 5.19 2.87 -7.42
C ASN A 401 5.65 1.47 -7.00
N PHE A 402 6.90 1.34 -6.53
CA PHE A 402 7.52 0.05 -6.25
C PHE A 402 7.14 -0.51 -4.89
N PHE A 403 6.85 -1.80 -4.84
CA PHE A 403 6.60 -2.54 -3.61
C PHE A 403 7.88 -3.22 -3.12
N SER A 404 8.86 -2.45 -2.66
CA SER A 404 10.19 -2.97 -2.28
C SER A 404 10.16 -3.99 -1.13
N ASN A 405 9.07 -4.08 -0.36
CA ASN A 405 8.87 -5.10 0.66
C ASN A 405 8.82 -6.53 0.08
N HIS A 406 8.50 -6.71 -1.22
CA HIS A 406 8.63 -7.99 -1.94
C HIS A 406 9.99 -8.64 -1.73
N ILE A 407 11.07 -7.84 -1.68
CA ILE A 407 12.44 -8.32 -1.52
C ILE A 407 12.58 -9.09 -0.21
N TYR A 408 12.09 -8.52 0.89
CA TYR A 408 12.20 -9.16 2.20
C TYR A 408 11.25 -10.34 2.36
N TYR A 409 9.96 -10.13 2.06
CA TYR A 409 8.94 -11.12 2.35
C TYR A 409 8.99 -12.32 1.40
N TRP A 410 9.18 -12.10 0.11
CA TRP A 410 9.09 -13.16 -0.91
C TRP A 410 10.36 -13.34 -1.76
N GLY A 411 11.42 -12.57 -1.52
CA GLY A 411 12.65 -12.61 -2.31
C GLY A 411 13.30 -14.00 -2.36
N ASP A 412 13.27 -14.75 -1.28
CA ASP A 412 13.82 -16.09 -1.23
C ASP A 412 13.04 -17.06 -2.13
N ILE A 413 11.70 -17.05 -2.05
CA ILE A 413 10.87 -17.92 -2.89
C ILE A 413 10.89 -17.49 -4.37
N HIS A 414 10.96 -16.18 -4.63
CA HIS A 414 11.11 -15.69 -5.99
C HIS A 414 12.40 -16.17 -6.63
N ARG A 415 13.48 -16.19 -5.86
CA ARG A 415 14.79 -16.69 -6.32
C ARG A 415 14.83 -18.19 -6.53
N THR A 416 14.17 -18.98 -5.69
CA THR A 416 14.29 -20.45 -5.68
C THR A 416 13.17 -21.18 -6.40
N THR A 417 11.97 -20.61 -6.45
CA THR A 417 10.77 -21.35 -6.83
C THR A 417 9.96 -20.67 -7.94
N THR A 418 9.64 -19.38 -7.81
CA THR A 418 8.69 -18.75 -8.76
C THR A 418 9.37 -18.28 -10.06
N MET A 419 10.47 -17.56 -9.96
CA MET A 419 11.09 -16.88 -11.12
C MET A 419 12.52 -17.32 -11.42
N GLY A 420 13.19 -17.94 -10.45
CA GLY A 420 14.60 -18.25 -10.53
C GLY A 420 15.51 -17.04 -10.29
N PRO A 421 16.84 -17.27 -10.07
CA PRO A 421 17.76 -16.26 -9.58
C PRO A 421 17.95 -15.08 -10.54
N ASP A 422 17.91 -15.31 -11.85
CA ASP A 422 18.17 -14.27 -12.86
C ASP A 422 17.02 -13.28 -13.01
N LYS A 423 15.77 -13.70 -12.91
CA LYS A 423 14.62 -12.80 -12.91
C LYS A 423 14.48 -12.11 -11.54
N ALA A 424 14.55 -12.87 -10.45
CA ALA A 424 14.35 -12.35 -9.10
C ALA A 424 15.34 -11.23 -8.72
N ARG A 425 16.61 -11.29 -9.12
CA ARG A 425 17.59 -10.24 -8.83
C ARG A 425 17.26 -8.87 -9.44
N ARG A 426 16.38 -8.82 -10.45
CA ARG A 426 15.97 -7.59 -11.15
C ARG A 426 14.65 -7.03 -10.69
N MET A 427 13.93 -7.71 -9.78
CA MET A 427 12.63 -7.25 -9.30
C MET A 427 12.74 -5.89 -8.60
N ASP A 428 11.66 -5.12 -8.63
CA ASP A 428 11.57 -3.77 -8.06
C ASP A 428 12.77 -2.90 -8.48
N PRO A 429 12.91 -2.53 -9.78
CA PRO A 429 14.13 -1.92 -10.35
C PRO A 429 14.22 -0.42 -10.05
N ALA A 430 14.31 -0.07 -8.75
CA ALA A 430 14.29 1.30 -8.28
C ALA A 430 15.56 2.11 -8.66
N ARG A 431 16.76 1.47 -8.69
CA ARG A 431 17.97 2.13 -9.18
C ARG A 431 17.87 2.43 -10.67
N SER A 432 17.36 1.47 -11.46
CA SER A 432 17.11 1.69 -12.87
C SER A 432 16.14 2.86 -13.10
N ALA A 433 15.12 3.04 -12.27
CA ALA A 433 14.21 4.18 -12.34
C ALA A 433 14.93 5.52 -12.06
N VAL A 434 15.83 5.56 -11.07
CA VAL A 434 16.68 6.74 -10.81
C VAL A 434 17.56 7.08 -12.02
N GLU A 435 18.22 6.08 -12.59
CA GLU A 435 19.16 6.26 -13.71
C GLU A 435 18.47 6.75 -14.99
N GLU A 436 17.25 6.26 -15.24
CA GLU A 436 16.47 6.64 -16.43
C GLU A 436 15.56 7.87 -16.18
N GLY A 437 15.58 8.45 -14.97
CA GLY A 437 14.78 9.64 -14.62
C GLY A 437 13.27 9.40 -14.52
N VAL A 438 12.84 8.18 -14.23
CA VAL A 438 11.43 7.86 -13.95
C VAL A 438 11.04 8.40 -12.59
N ALA A 439 9.96 9.15 -12.51
CA ALA A 439 9.38 9.53 -11.23
C ALA A 439 8.83 8.30 -10.52
N PHE A 440 9.25 8.06 -9.28
CA PHE A 440 8.80 6.88 -8.53
C PHE A 440 8.56 7.16 -7.06
N SER A 441 7.79 6.27 -6.44
CA SER A 441 7.58 6.15 -5.00
C SER A 441 7.83 4.71 -4.54
N LEU A 442 7.88 4.56 -3.23
CA LEU A 442 7.91 3.26 -2.56
C LEU A 442 6.66 3.13 -1.70
N HIS A 443 6.13 1.92 -1.56
CA HIS A 443 4.93 1.65 -0.76
C HIS A 443 4.99 0.31 -0.02
N SER A 444 4.07 0.13 0.94
CA SER A 444 3.96 -1.09 1.74
C SER A 444 2.80 -1.99 1.31
N ASP A 445 1.86 -1.47 0.52
CA ASP A 445 0.64 -2.18 0.10
C ASP A 445 -0.16 -2.74 1.30
N HIS A 446 -0.25 -1.95 2.39
CA HIS A 446 -0.97 -2.42 3.57
C HIS A 446 -2.46 -2.70 3.25
N PRO A 447 -3.03 -3.81 3.72
CA PRO A 447 -2.56 -4.74 4.75
C PRO A 447 -1.71 -5.92 4.26
N VAL A 448 -1.34 -6.01 2.97
CA VAL A 448 -0.53 -7.11 2.39
C VAL A 448 0.80 -7.25 3.16
N THR A 449 1.49 -6.13 3.39
CA THR A 449 2.53 -6.05 4.42
C THR A 449 2.18 -4.94 5.41
N PRO A 450 2.71 -4.97 6.66
CA PRO A 450 2.49 -3.88 7.61
C PRO A 450 2.98 -2.54 7.07
N VAL A 451 2.21 -1.48 7.26
CA VAL A 451 2.64 -0.13 6.90
C VAL A 451 3.86 0.27 7.72
N SER A 452 4.97 0.59 7.06
CA SER A 452 6.19 1.11 7.67
C SER A 452 7.11 1.72 6.61
N PRO A 453 7.05 3.04 6.36
CA PRO A 453 7.94 3.69 5.40
C PRO A 453 9.43 3.46 5.69
N LEU A 454 9.83 3.41 6.95
CA LEU A 454 11.22 3.10 7.34
C LEU A 454 11.63 1.67 6.97
N PHE A 455 10.73 0.69 7.10
CA PHE A 455 10.98 -0.68 6.64
C PHE A 455 11.02 -0.75 5.10
N THR A 456 10.11 -0.06 4.43
CA THR A 456 10.08 0.03 2.96
C THR A 456 11.37 0.67 2.42
N MET A 457 11.84 1.76 3.04
CA MET A 457 13.16 2.35 2.76
C MET A 457 14.29 1.35 3.00
N TRP A 458 14.26 0.63 4.13
CA TRP A 458 15.27 -0.39 4.47
C TRP A 458 15.33 -1.49 3.41
N CYS A 459 14.19 -1.97 2.92
CA CYS A 459 14.11 -2.96 1.84
C CYS A 459 14.77 -2.44 0.56
N ALA A 460 14.46 -1.22 0.14
CA ALA A 460 15.02 -0.62 -1.08
C ALA A 460 16.52 -0.32 -0.98
N VAL A 461 17.01 0.09 0.21
CA VAL A 461 18.41 0.44 0.46
C VAL A 461 19.27 -0.81 0.58
N ASN A 462 18.83 -1.83 1.30
CA ASN A 462 19.65 -3.00 1.63
C ASN A 462 19.41 -4.18 0.69
N ARG A 463 18.20 -4.36 0.20
CA ARG A 463 17.76 -5.47 -0.64
C ARG A 463 18.12 -6.84 -0.05
N VAL A 464 17.84 -7.00 1.23
CA VAL A 464 18.11 -8.23 1.98
C VAL A 464 16.80 -9.00 2.17
N THR A 465 16.81 -10.27 1.78
CA THR A 465 15.68 -11.19 1.97
C THR A 465 15.58 -11.63 3.43
N ARG A 466 14.49 -12.31 3.79
CA ARG A 466 14.29 -12.86 5.13
C ARG A 466 15.40 -13.81 5.57
N SER A 467 15.97 -14.60 4.64
CA SER A 467 17.10 -15.49 4.93
C SER A 467 18.46 -14.76 5.07
N GLY A 468 18.49 -13.45 4.86
CA GLY A 468 19.73 -12.66 4.87
C GLY A 468 20.46 -12.60 3.52
N TYR A 469 19.86 -13.16 2.46
CA TYR A 469 20.46 -13.10 1.12
C TYR A 469 20.29 -11.71 0.50
N GLN A 470 21.36 -11.13 -0.06
CA GLN A 470 21.29 -9.86 -0.77
C GLN A 470 20.80 -10.08 -2.21
N LEU A 471 19.56 -9.67 -2.49
CA LEU A 471 18.90 -9.89 -3.78
C LEU A 471 19.01 -8.67 -4.69
N GLY A 472 19.82 -8.77 -5.76
CA GLY A 472 19.92 -7.71 -6.76
C GLY A 472 20.57 -6.42 -6.25
N ALA A 473 21.79 -6.50 -5.73
CA ALA A 473 22.53 -5.37 -5.15
C ALA A 473 22.68 -4.16 -6.08
N SER A 474 22.63 -4.35 -7.41
CA SER A 474 22.67 -3.27 -8.39
C SER A 474 21.44 -2.34 -8.36
N GLU A 475 20.33 -2.82 -7.83
CA GLU A 475 19.08 -2.03 -7.75
C GLU A 475 18.88 -1.33 -6.39
N ARG A 476 19.93 -1.26 -5.54
CA ARG A 476 19.86 -0.56 -4.26
C ARG A 476 19.75 0.95 -4.45
N LEU A 477 18.93 1.57 -3.61
CA LEU A 477 18.86 3.01 -3.43
C LEU A 477 19.85 3.47 -2.34
N THR A 478 20.23 4.74 -2.37
CA THR A 478 20.81 5.41 -1.20
C THR A 478 19.70 5.74 -0.19
N PRO A 479 20.02 5.93 1.10
CA PRO A 479 19.03 6.35 2.10
C PRO A 479 18.30 7.65 1.72
N LEU A 480 18.98 8.60 1.07
CA LEU A 480 18.36 9.86 0.62
C LEU A 480 17.35 9.62 -0.51
N GLU A 481 17.69 8.80 -1.49
CA GLU A 481 16.76 8.45 -2.58
C GLU A 481 15.53 7.71 -2.04
N ALA A 482 15.73 6.80 -1.09
CA ALA A 482 14.63 6.09 -0.44
C ALA A 482 13.73 7.03 0.40
N LEU A 483 14.34 7.99 1.14
CA LEU A 483 13.57 9.01 1.87
C LEU A 483 12.76 9.90 0.91
N ARG A 484 13.36 10.32 -0.21
CA ARG A 484 12.65 11.06 -1.25
C ARG A 484 11.50 10.27 -1.85
N ALA A 485 11.66 8.97 -2.03
CA ALA A 485 10.63 8.11 -2.61
C ALA A 485 9.39 7.97 -1.71
N VAL A 486 9.55 7.95 -0.37
CA VAL A 486 8.42 7.89 0.58
C VAL A 486 7.90 9.27 1.00
N THR A 487 8.37 10.34 0.35
CA THR A 487 7.97 11.73 0.61
C THR A 487 7.70 12.48 -0.70
N LEU A 488 8.71 13.12 -1.30
CA LEU A 488 8.59 13.89 -2.56
C LEU A 488 8.09 13.06 -3.73
N GLY A 489 8.62 11.84 -3.93
CA GLY A 489 8.19 10.95 -5.01
C GLY A 489 6.73 10.55 -4.85
N SER A 490 6.32 10.20 -3.64
CA SER A 490 4.91 9.91 -3.31
C SER A 490 4.02 11.13 -3.54
N ALA A 491 4.43 12.32 -3.09
CA ALA A 491 3.69 13.57 -3.31
C ALA A 491 3.54 13.86 -4.82
N PHE A 492 4.62 13.70 -5.60
CA PHE A 492 4.59 13.88 -7.04
C PHE A 492 3.61 12.93 -7.72
N LEU A 493 3.63 11.65 -7.38
CA LEU A 493 2.74 10.65 -7.95
C LEU A 493 1.27 10.79 -7.48
N LEU A 494 1.02 11.57 -6.43
CA LEU A 494 -0.32 11.95 -5.98
C LEU A 494 -0.77 13.32 -6.53
N LYS A 495 0.07 14.00 -7.31
CA LYS A 495 -0.17 15.39 -7.77
C LYS A 495 -0.36 16.36 -6.61
N ARG A 496 0.49 16.24 -5.58
CA ARG A 496 0.48 17.06 -4.34
C ARG A 496 1.87 17.60 -3.98
N ASP A 497 2.83 17.54 -4.90
CA ASP A 497 4.20 17.99 -4.69
C ASP A 497 4.35 19.51 -4.52
N ASP A 498 3.33 20.27 -4.94
CA ASP A 498 3.17 21.70 -4.63
C ASP A 498 2.76 21.97 -3.16
N GLN A 499 2.28 20.96 -2.44
CA GLN A 499 1.72 21.10 -1.08
C GLN A 499 2.38 20.20 -0.05
N LEU A 500 3.00 19.08 -0.45
CA LEU A 500 3.50 18.02 0.40
C LEU A 500 4.88 17.53 -0.05
N GLY A 501 5.50 16.66 0.72
CA GLY A 501 6.69 15.88 0.37
C GLY A 501 8.03 16.53 0.71
N SER A 502 8.04 17.83 1.03
CA SER A 502 9.21 18.58 1.54
C SER A 502 8.78 19.62 2.55
N ILE A 503 9.73 20.15 3.34
CA ILE A 503 9.48 21.25 4.28
C ILE A 503 9.92 22.55 3.63
N GLU A 504 9.00 23.18 2.91
CA GLU A 504 9.19 24.40 2.16
C GLU A 504 8.12 25.42 2.51
N VAL A 505 8.46 26.71 2.46
CA VAL A 505 7.52 27.81 2.71
C VAL A 505 6.30 27.69 1.79
N GLY A 506 5.11 27.76 2.38
CA GLY A 506 3.82 27.66 1.73
C GLY A 506 3.23 26.24 1.66
N LYS A 507 4.03 25.19 1.81
CA LYS A 507 3.54 23.80 1.90
C LYS A 507 2.87 23.52 3.24
N TRP A 508 2.09 22.46 3.32
CA TRP A 508 1.50 22.00 4.58
C TRP A 508 2.60 21.65 5.59
N ALA A 509 2.38 22.04 6.81
CA ALA A 509 3.24 21.70 7.94
C ALA A 509 2.94 20.26 8.41
N ASP A 510 3.27 19.31 7.54
CA ASP A 510 3.13 17.87 7.77
C ASP A 510 4.53 17.28 7.95
N PHE A 511 4.82 16.78 9.17
CA PHE A 511 6.15 16.30 9.54
C PHE A 511 6.08 14.94 10.21
N THR A 512 7.13 14.11 9.99
CA THR A 512 7.41 12.94 10.79
C THR A 512 8.56 13.21 11.71
N VAL A 513 8.42 12.89 12.99
CA VAL A 513 9.45 13.07 14.02
C VAL A 513 10.05 11.71 14.36
N LEU A 514 11.36 11.61 14.20
CA LEU A 514 12.15 10.40 14.37
C LEU A 514 13.12 10.53 15.54
N ALA A 515 13.43 9.43 16.20
CA ALA A 515 14.48 9.41 17.23
C ALA A 515 15.87 9.68 16.63
N GLU A 516 16.15 9.11 15.43
CA GLU A 516 17.45 9.21 14.77
C GLU A 516 17.31 9.62 13.29
N ASN A 517 18.43 10.09 12.73
CA ASN A 517 18.51 10.53 11.33
C ASN A 517 18.67 9.32 10.39
N PRO A 518 17.68 9.01 9.52
CA PRO A 518 17.73 7.86 8.62
C PRO A 518 18.84 7.93 7.56
N LEU A 519 19.43 9.11 7.36
CA LEU A 519 20.55 9.32 6.41
C LEU A 519 21.92 9.11 7.06
N ARG A 520 22.01 8.98 8.40
CA ARG A 520 23.26 8.90 9.15
C ARG A 520 23.45 7.61 9.95
N VAL A 521 22.38 6.89 10.25
CA VAL A 521 22.47 5.58 10.89
C VAL A 521 23.07 4.54 9.94
N ASP A 522 23.51 3.41 10.47
CA ASP A 522 23.82 2.25 9.63
C ASP A 522 22.57 1.90 8.79
N PRO A 523 22.68 1.77 7.47
CA PRO A 523 21.54 1.42 6.61
C PRO A 523 20.77 0.18 7.07
N MET A 524 21.42 -0.78 7.72
CA MET A 524 20.78 -1.97 8.27
C MET A 524 19.84 -1.67 9.44
N THR A 525 19.97 -0.53 10.11
CA THR A 525 19.16 -0.13 11.27
C THR A 525 18.06 0.88 10.93
N ILE A 526 17.92 1.30 9.68
CA ILE A 526 16.88 2.28 9.27
C ILE A 526 15.48 1.83 9.72
N LYS A 527 15.16 0.55 9.55
CA LYS A 527 13.86 -0.03 9.95
C LYS A 527 13.57 -0.01 11.45
N ASP A 528 14.60 0.15 12.27
CA ASP A 528 14.53 0.10 13.73
C ASP A 528 14.44 1.50 14.35
N ILE A 529 14.49 2.58 13.55
CA ILE A 529 14.33 3.95 14.00
C ILE A 529 12.91 4.14 14.55
N GLU A 530 12.83 4.62 15.78
CA GLU A 530 11.55 4.93 16.42
C GLU A 530 10.87 6.14 15.76
N VAL A 531 9.60 5.99 15.42
CA VAL A 531 8.71 7.11 15.08
C VAL A 531 8.16 7.69 16.39
N VAL A 532 8.58 8.89 16.72
CA VAL A 532 8.23 9.56 17.99
C VAL A 532 6.84 10.20 17.89
N SER A 533 6.55 10.86 16.77
CA SER A 533 5.30 11.59 16.57
C SER A 533 5.08 11.94 15.10
N THR A 534 3.88 12.37 14.77
CA THR A 534 3.57 13.05 13.51
C THR A 534 3.00 14.44 13.80
N VAL A 535 3.19 15.34 12.86
CA VAL A 535 2.55 16.66 12.84
C VAL A 535 1.77 16.75 11.54
N VAL A 536 0.50 17.10 11.61
CA VAL A 536 -0.37 17.26 10.44
C VAL A 536 -1.04 18.63 10.50
N ALA A 537 -0.84 19.42 9.44
CA ALA A 537 -1.27 20.83 9.40
C ALA A 537 -0.83 21.62 10.64
N GLY A 538 0.40 21.40 11.10
CA GLY A 538 0.96 22.06 12.27
C GLY A 538 0.41 21.56 13.61
N VAL A 539 -0.41 20.53 13.65
CA VAL A 539 -0.95 19.93 14.89
C VAL A 539 -0.22 18.63 15.19
N VAL A 540 0.36 18.56 16.39
CA VAL A 540 1.05 17.35 16.86
C VAL A 540 0.04 16.24 17.12
N ARG A 541 0.34 15.04 16.60
CA ARG A 541 -0.46 13.83 16.75
C ARG A 541 0.34 12.80 17.54
N THR A 542 0.23 12.81 18.85
CA THR A 542 0.83 11.79 19.73
C THR A 542 -0.04 10.54 19.82
N SER A 543 0.57 9.41 20.20
CA SER A 543 -0.18 8.21 20.59
C SER A 543 -1.13 8.55 21.74
N VAL A 544 -2.34 8.07 21.67
CA VAL A 544 -3.28 8.09 22.80
C VAL A 544 -2.83 7.04 23.81
#